data_648206d0741b07d9321d9b986026f8cc
#
_entry.id   648206d0741b07d9321d9b986026f8cc
#
_cell.length_a   1.000
_cell.length_b   1.000
_cell.length_c   1.000
_cell.angle_alpha   90.00
_cell.angle_beta   90.00
_cell.angle_gamma   90.00
#
_symmetry.space_group_name_H-M   'P 1'
#
loop_
_entity.id
_entity.type
_entity.pdbx_description
1 polymer ?
#
loop_
_entity_poly.entity_id
_entity_poly.type
_entity_poly.pdbx_seq_one_letter_code
_entity_poly.pdbx_strand_id
1 'polypeptide(L)'
;NRQPGSGTRVWLDAMLARFAVEPDHDLNVMQPNQSLSELTARILSGLDAILRRETPDMLIVQGDTTTTFAAALAGFYHRVAVGHVEAGLRTGDLSQPFPEELNRVLSTRLSALHFAPTQRARQNLLAEGVAPEHVVVTGNTCIDALFYTKERLESGEWPGYSGVLPAAGRRLILMTAHRRESFGAGFEQICEAVLRIAARGDAEIIYPVHPNPNVRGVVERRLQGVAGIHLIEPLDYVPFVDLMRRADILLTDSGGVQEEGPSLGKPVLVLRDKTERQEAVEAGTARLVGTEPARIVAEVEKLLESEAAREPFTRLEN
;
A
#
# COMPACT_ATOMS: atom_id res chain seq x y z
N ASN A 1 -1.02 -28.80 -7.86
CA ASN A 1 0.16 -28.58 -6.97
C ASN A 1 0.78 -27.22 -7.32
N ARG A 2 0.23 -26.15 -6.80
CA ARG A 2 0.80 -24.80 -6.94
C ARG A 2 1.65 -24.50 -5.69
N GLN A 3 2.95 -24.30 -5.89
CA GLN A 3 3.89 -24.00 -4.82
C GLN A 3 3.71 -22.57 -4.28
N PRO A 4 4.01 -22.30 -2.97
CA PRO A 4 3.77 -21.03 -2.29
C PRO A 4 4.54 -19.80 -2.82
N GLY A 5 5.39 -19.93 -3.83
CA GLY A 5 6.09 -18.83 -4.49
C GLY A 5 5.31 -18.14 -5.62
N SER A 6 4.11 -18.64 -5.96
CA SER A 6 3.33 -18.16 -7.10
C SER A 6 2.39 -16.99 -6.80
N GLY A 7 2.19 -16.62 -5.53
CA GLY A 7 1.19 -15.62 -5.14
C GLY A 7 1.48 -14.22 -5.68
N THR A 8 2.69 -13.73 -5.49
CA THR A 8 3.09 -12.37 -5.93
C THR A 8 3.06 -12.23 -7.46
N ARG A 9 3.48 -13.28 -8.18
CA ARG A 9 3.44 -13.27 -9.65
C ARG A 9 2.00 -13.28 -10.18
N VAL A 10 1.12 -14.08 -9.62
CA VAL A 10 -0.29 -14.13 -10.01
C VAL A 10 -0.95 -12.76 -9.87
N TRP A 11 -0.62 -12.02 -8.82
CA TRP A 11 -1.15 -10.67 -8.62
C TRP A 11 -0.58 -9.65 -9.61
N LEU A 12 0.72 -9.70 -9.89
CA LEU A 12 1.34 -8.84 -10.90
C LEU A 12 0.73 -9.11 -12.29
N ASP A 13 0.65 -10.39 -12.70
CA ASP A 13 0.07 -10.77 -13.98
C ASP A 13 -1.40 -10.34 -14.10
N ALA A 14 -2.17 -10.45 -13.01
CA ALA A 14 -3.56 -9.98 -12.96
C ALA A 14 -3.65 -8.45 -13.12
N MET A 15 -2.75 -7.68 -12.50
CA MET A 15 -2.69 -6.22 -12.63
C MET A 15 -2.28 -5.82 -14.06
N LEU A 16 -1.23 -6.42 -14.60
CA LEU A 16 -0.79 -6.15 -15.98
C LEU A 16 -1.92 -6.42 -16.99
N ALA A 17 -2.58 -7.57 -16.87
CA ALA A 17 -3.73 -7.90 -17.72
C ALA A 17 -4.89 -6.91 -17.53
N ARG A 18 -5.17 -6.48 -16.30
CA ARG A 18 -6.26 -5.54 -15.99
C ARG A 18 -6.05 -4.18 -16.64
N PHE A 19 -4.81 -3.70 -16.64
CA PHE A 19 -4.43 -2.41 -17.23
C PHE A 19 -3.96 -2.53 -18.69
N ALA A 20 -4.09 -3.71 -19.31
CA ALA A 20 -3.66 -4.00 -20.67
C ALA A 20 -2.18 -3.67 -20.94
N VAL A 21 -1.31 -3.95 -19.94
CA VAL A 21 0.14 -3.76 -20.04
C VAL A 21 0.79 -5.09 -20.38
N GLU A 22 1.50 -5.15 -21.48
CA GLU A 22 2.31 -6.30 -21.89
C GLU A 22 3.79 -5.96 -21.70
N PRO A 23 4.52 -6.64 -20.78
CA PRO A 23 5.94 -6.35 -20.56
C PRO A 23 6.79 -6.90 -21.73
N ASP A 24 7.69 -6.10 -22.26
CA ASP A 24 8.65 -6.53 -23.29
C ASP A 24 9.67 -7.53 -22.74
N HIS A 25 9.99 -7.44 -21.44
CA HIS A 25 10.94 -8.31 -20.76
C HIS A 25 10.44 -8.73 -19.39
N ASP A 26 10.52 -10.02 -19.10
CA ASP A 26 10.27 -10.58 -17.78
C ASP A 26 11.50 -11.34 -17.28
N LEU A 27 12.16 -10.82 -16.26
CA LEU A 27 13.33 -11.45 -15.65
C LEU A 27 13.02 -12.70 -14.85
N ASN A 28 11.78 -12.87 -14.41
CA ASN A 28 11.31 -14.01 -13.61
C ASN A 28 12.25 -14.37 -12.43
N VAL A 29 12.68 -13.37 -11.67
CA VAL A 29 13.74 -13.49 -10.65
C VAL A 29 13.28 -14.07 -9.32
N MET A 30 11.95 -14.14 -9.09
CA MET A 30 11.43 -14.60 -7.80
C MET A 30 11.57 -16.10 -7.60
N GLN A 31 12.19 -16.50 -6.48
CA GLN A 31 12.36 -17.88 -6.06
C GLN A 31 11.95 -18.07 -4.60
N PRO A 32 11.47 -19.27 -4.21
CA PRO A 32 11.17 -19.57 -2.81
C PRO A 32 12.42 -19.39 -1.91
N ASN A 33 12.22 -18.77 -0.74
CA ASN A 33 13.25 -18.60 0.29
C ASN A 33 14.56 -17.93 -0.15
N GLN A 34 14.53 -17.15 -1.23
CA GLN A 34 15.70 -16.40 -1.71
C GLN A 34 16.12 -15.31 -0.72
N SER A 35 17.43 -15.11 -0.55
CA SER A 35 17.97 -13.97 0.17
C SER A 35 17.88 -12.69 -0.67
N LEU A 36 17.94 -11.53 0.00
CA LEU A 36 18.00 -10.23 -0.70
C LEU A 36 19.24 -10.13 -1.59
N SER A 37 20.37 -10.70 -1.16
CA SER A 37 21.62 -10.73 -1.93
C SER A 37 21.47 -11.51 -3.23
N GLU A 38 20.85 -12.69 -3.19
CA GLU A 38 20.60 -13.51 -4.38
C GLU A 38 19.59 -12.84 -5.33
N LEU A 39 18.56 -12.20 -4.79
CA LEU A 39 17.60 -11.43 -5.58
C LEU A 39 18.30 -10.28 -6.31
N THR A 40 19.06 -9.47 -5.57
CA THR A 40 19.81 -8.34 -6.13
C THR A 40 20.75 -8.79 -7.26
N ALA A 41 21.52 -9.86 -7.03
CA ALA A 41 22.45 -10.39 -8.03
C ALA A 41 21.72 -10.84 -9.31
N ARG A 42 20.58 -11.53 -9.20
CA ARG A 42 19.78 -11.95 -10.36
C ARG A 42 19.21 -10.79 -11.14
N ILE A 43 18.69 -9.76 -10.45
CA ILE A 43 18.16 -8.57 -11.09
C ILE A 43 19.29 -7.86 -11.87
N LEU A 44 20.44 -7.62 -11.22
CA LEU A 44 21.59 -6.98 -11.85
C LEU A 44 22.06 -7.72 -13.11
N SER A 45 22.25 -9.04 -13.00
CA SER A 45 22.70 -9.85 -14.13
C SER A 45 21.69 -9.92 -15.27
N GLY A 46 20.39 -9.98 -14.94
CA GLY A 46 19.33 -9.98 -15.95
C GLY A 46 19.21 -8.64 -16.67
N LEU A 47 19.29 -7.53 -15.93
CA LEU A 47 19.23 -6.19 -16.50
C LEU A 47 20.48 -5.84 -17.32
N ASP A 48 21.66 -6.34 -16.94
CA ASP A 48 22.89 -6.12 -17.72
C ASP A 48 22.73 -6.55 -19.20
N ALA A 49 22.15 -7.72 -19.43
CA ALA A 49 21.90 -8.20 -20.79
C ALA A 49 20.85 -7.38 -21.54
N ILE A 50 19.80 -6.92 -20.86
CA ILE A 50 18.75 -6.08 -21.46
C ILE A 50 19.31 -4.69 -21.82
N LEU A 51 19.97 -4.02 -20.86
CA LEU A 51 20.49 -2.66 -21.06
C LEU A 51 21.56 -2.60 -22.17
N ARG A 52 22.38 -3.66 -22.32
CA ARG A 52 23.33 -3.78 -23.44
C ARG A 52 22.64 -3.85 -24.80
N ARG A 53 21.47 -4.49 -24.88
CA ARG A 53 20.74 -4.67 -26.14
C ARG A 53 19.86 -3.47 -26.46
N GLU A 54 19.10 -3.00 -25.49
CA GLU A 54 18.10 -1.94 -25.70
C GLU A 54 18.71 -0.54 -25.73
N THR A 55 19.86 -0.33 -25.07
CA THR A 55 20.59 0.95 -24.99
C THR A 55 19.67 2.16 -24.78
N PRO A 56 18.82 2.16 -23.72
CA PRO A 56 17.85 3.23 -23.51
C PRO A 56 18.54 4.55 -23.11
N ASP A 57 17.95 5.68 -23.48
CA ASP A 57 18.41 7.01 -23.07
C ASP A 57 18.16 7.25 -21.58
N MET A 58 17.11 6.65 -21.02
CA MET A 58 16.73 6.76 -19.62
C MET A 58 16.09 5.46 -19.12
N LEU A 59 16.38 5.11 -17.87
CA LEU A 59 15.76 4.02 -17.13
C LEU A 59 14.85 4.61 -16.06
N ILE A 60 13.56 4.31 -16.10
CA ILE A 60 12.62 4.71 -15.06
C ILE A 60 12.47 3.58 -14.05
N VAL A 61 12.65 3.90 -12.77
CA VAL A 61 12.42 2.99 -11.63
C VAL A 61 11.35 3.57 -10.73
N GLN A 62 10.58 2.72 -10.02
CA GLN A 62 9.48 3.19 -9.17
C GLN A 62 9.54 2.54 -7.79
N GLY A 63 9.25 3.37 -6.76
CA GLY A 63 9.10 2.93 -5.37
C GLY A 63 10.42 2.60 -4.70
N ASP A 64 10.42 1.57 -3.85
CA ASP A 64 11.46 1.31 -2.86
C ASP A 64 11.87 -0.16 -2.72
N THR A 65 11.44 -1.00 -3.65
CA THR A 65 11.78 -2.42 -3.63
C THR A 65 13.26 -2.67 -3.95
N THR A 66 13.74 -3.87 -3.62
CA THR A 66 15.08 -4.34 -4.06
C THR A 66 15.22 -4.26 -5.58
N THR A 67 14.14 -4.46 -6.34
CA THR A 67 14.14 -4.30 -7.80
C THR A 67 14.43 -2.87 -8.20
N THR A 68 13.82 -1.88 -7.55
CA THR A 68 14.04 -0.45 -7.79
C THR A 68 15.52 -0.08 -7.60
N PHE A 69 16.09 -0.46 -6.45
CA PHE A 69 17.49 -0.21 -6.14
C PHE A 69 18.43 -0.90 -7.12
N ALA A 70 18.24 -2.20 -7.37
CA ALA A 70 19.10 -2.97 -8.26
C ALA A 70 19.01 -2.46 -9.72
N ALA A 71 17.84 -2.03 -10.17
CA ALA A 71 17.66 -1.43 -11.49
C ALA A 71 18.36 -0.06 -11.60
N ALA A 72 18.24 0.79 -10.58
CA ALA A 72 18.96 2.06 -10.53
C ALA A 72 20.48 1.86 -10.59
N LEU A 73 20.99 0.85 -9.85
CA LEU A 73 22.42 0.50 -9.86
C LEU A 73 22.87 -0.03 -11.23
N ALA A 74 22.05 -0.87 -11.88
CA ALA A 74 22.33 -1.34 -13.25
C ALA A 74 22.39 -0.18 -14.24
N GLY A 75 21.44 0.77 -14.17
CA GLY A 75 21.44 2.00 -14.97
C GLY A 75 22.73 2.79 -14.78
N PHE A 76 23.15 2.99 -13.54
CA PHE A 76 24.40 3.69 -13.23
C PHE A 76 25.63 2.99 -13.84
N TYR A 77 25.74 1.66 -13.75
CA TYR A 77 26.84 0.88 -14.35
C TYR A 77 26.87 0.99 -15.87
N HIS A 78 25.71 1.10 -16.51
CA HIS A 78 25.59 1.27 -17.96
C HIS A 78 25.66 2.74 -18.41
N ARG A 79 25.83 3.70 -17.48
CA ARG A 79 25.81 5.14 -17.73
C ARG A 79 24.50 5.62 -18.37
N VAL A 80 23.42 4.94 -18.08
CA VAL A 80 22.05 5.31 -18.45
C VAL A 80 21.49 6.20 -17.36
N ALA A 81 20.91 7.34 -17.72
CA ALA A 81 20.27 8.23 -16.77
C ALA A 81 19.10 7.50 -16.07
N VAL A 82 18.94 7.68 -14.76
CA VAL A 82 17.86 7.05 -13.98
C VAL A 82 16.87 8.10 -13.54
N GLY A 83 15.59 7.88 -13.81
CA GLY A 83 14.46 8.63 -13.23
C GLY A 83 13.78 7.80 -12.16
N HIS A 84 13.59 8.36 -10.96
CA HIS A 84 12.97 7.68 -9.83
C HIS A 84 11.57 8.23 -9.55
N VAL A 85 10.54 7.40 -9.77
CA VAL A 85 9.14 7.70 -9.46
C VAL A 85 8.83 7.30 -8.02
N GLU A 86 8.02 8.08 -7.33
CA GLU A 86 7.75 7.96 -5.88
C GLU A 86 9.01 8.26 -5.03
N ALA A 87 9.82 9.21 -5.49
CA ALA A 87 11.08 9.59 -4.85
C ALA A 87 10.85 10.49 -3.63
N GLY A 88 11.71 10.34 -2.61
CA GLY A 88 11.78 11.28 -1.49
C GLY A 88 10.94 10.95 -0.27
N LEU A 89 10.19 9.85 -0.25
CA LEU A 89 9.58 9.33 0.98
C LEU A 89 10.68 8.91 1.96
N ARG A 90 10.55 9.30 3.24
CA ARG A 90 11.54 9.01 4.30
C ARG A 90 10.90 8.72 5.64
N THR A 91 11.44 7.71 6.32
CA THR A 91 11.20 7.48 7.75
C THR A 91 12.34 8.02 8.61
N GLY A 92 13.55 8.16 8.03
CA GLY A 92 14.77 8.54 8.73
C GLY A 92 15.43 7.40 9.50
N ASP A 93 14.91 6.18 9.42
CA ASP A 93 15.46 4.99 10.06
C ASP A 93 15.72 3.90 9.00
N LEU A 94 16.98 3.69 8.62
CA LEU A 94 17.38 2.72 7.60
C LEU A 94 16.94 1.27 7.89
N SER A 95 16.56 0.99 9.12
CA SER A 95 16.07 -0.33 9.54
C SER A 95 14.55 -0.47 9.49
N GLN A 96 13.79 0.63 9.24
CA GLN A 96 12.33 0.64 9.28
C GLN A 96 11.70 1.59 8.24
N PRO A 97 10.98 1.05 7.25
CA PRO A 97 10.84 -0.38 6.90
C PRO A 97 12.13 -0.96 6.32
N PHE A 98 12.38 -2.24 6.55
CA PHE A 98 13.55 -2.94 6.04
C PHE A 98 13.17 -3.91 4.92
N PRO A 99 13.85 -3.86 3.74
CA PRO A 99 15.00 -3.03 3.36
C PRO A 99 14.61 -1.69 2.66
N GLU A 100 13.34 -1.31 2.64
CA GLU A 100 12.76 -0.29 1.78
C GLU A 100 13.38 1.10 2.01
N GLU A 101 13.60 1.50 3.27
CA GLU A 101 14.18 2.83 3.54
C GLU A 101 15.61 2.97 2.99
N LEU A 102 16.44 1.92 3.15
CA LEU A 102 17.77 1.91 2.56
C LEU A 102 17.70 1.98 1.03
N ASN A 103 16.80 1.21 0.42
CA ASN A 103 16.61 1.22 -1.04
C ASN A 103 16.26 2.62 -1.56
N ARG A 104 15.37 3.36 -0.86
CA ARG A 104 15.00 4.74 -1.22
C ARG A 104 16.21 5.67 -1.22
N VAL A 105 17.00 5.63 -0.14
CA VAL A 105 18.19 6.48 0.01
C VAL A 105 19.22 6.18 -1.07
N LEU A 106 19.50 4.91 -1.34
CA LEU A 106 20.46 4.51 -2.36
C LEU A 106 19.96 4.84 -3.78
N SER A 107 18.68 4.61 -4.07
CA SER A 107 18.08 4.96 -5.37
C SER A 107 18.16 6.47 -5.63
N THR A 108 17.94 7.30 -4.60
CA THR A 108 18.12 8.76 -4.70
C THR A 108 19.53 9.13 -5.16
N ARG A 109 20.58 8.48 -4.65
CA ARG A 109 21.98 8.78 -5.03
C ARG A 109 22.35 8.33 -6.44
N LEU A 110 21.61 7.37 -6.98
CA LEU A 110 21.83 6.81 -8.31
C LEU A 110 20.98 7.50 -9.40
N SER A 111 19.98 8.28 -9.02
CA SER A 111 19.02 8.89 -9.94
C SER A 111 19.43 10.28 -10.38
N ALA A 112 19.21 10.57 -11.66
CA ALA A 112 19.41 11.88 -12.27
C ALA A 112 18.17 12.77 -12.16
N LEU A 113 16.96 12.17 -12.15
CA LEU A 113 15.68 12.86 -11.98
C LEU A 113 14.84 12.17 -10.90
N HIS A 114 14.08 12.99 -10.15
CA HIS A 114 13.27 12.55 -9.03
C HIS A 114 11.84 13.06 -9.20
N PHE A 115 10.90 12.15 -9.31
CA PHE A 115 9.47 12.44 -9.38
C PHE A 115 8.87 12.23 -7.99
N ALA A 116 8.77 13.32 -7.23
CA ALA A 116 8.31 13.29 -5.84
C ALA A 116 6.78 13.27 -5.78
N PRO A 117 6.16 12.42 -4.94
CA PRO A 117 4.71 12.39 -4.82
C PRO A 117 4.14 13.62 -4.12
N THR A 118 4.91 14.27 -3.23
CA THR A 118 4.45 15.40 -2.42
C THR A 118 5.52 16.49 -2.28
N GLN A 119 5.11 17.66 -1.82
CA GLN A 119 6.06 18.74 -1.47
C GLN A 119 7.01 18.34 -0.34
N ARG A 120 6.54 17.53 0.62
CA ARG A 120 7.39 17.00 1.70
C ARG A 120 8.46 16.05 1.15
N ALA A 121 8.07 15.13 0.28
CA ALA A 121 9.02 14.24 -0.39
C ALA A 121 10.08 15.04 -1.17
N ARG A 122 9.67 16.12 -1.86
CA ARG A 122 10.60 17.08 -2.47
C ARG A 122 11.55 17.71 -1.46
N GLN A 123 11.03 18.18 -0.32
CA GLN A 123 11.87 18.79 0.73
C GLN A 123 12.90 17.80 1.29
N ASN A 124 12.53 16.54 1.49
CA ASN A 124 13.46 15.50 1.92
C ASN A 124 14.63 15.35 0.92
N LEU A 125 14.33 15.30 -0.37
CA LEU A 125 15.36 15.22 -1.42
C LEU A 125 16.30 16.44 -1.42
N LEU A 126 15.75 17.66 -1.30
CA LEU A 126 16.54 18.87 -1.20
C LEU A 126 17.43 18.89 0.05
N ALA A 127 16.90 18.45 1.19
CA ALA A 127 17.68 18.35 2.43
C ALA A 127 18.84 17.33 2.34
N GLU A 128 18.70 16.32 1.48
CA GLU A 128 19.76 15.36 1.14
C GLU A 128 20.74 15.87 0.06
N GLY A 129 20.57 17.10 -0.42
CA GLY A 129 21.48 17.74 -1.38
C GLY A 129 21.17 17.45 -2.84
N VAL A 130 19.97 16.97 -3.18
CA VAL A 130 19.52 16.90 -4.57
C VAL A 130 19.23 18.31 -5.07
N ALA A 131 19.72 18.66 -6.27
CA ALA A 131 19.51 19.98 -6.85
C ALA A 131 18.02 20.19 -7.21
N PRO A 132 17.46 21.40 -6.97
CA PRO A 132 16.03 21.65 -7.15
C PRO A 132 15.50 21.37 -8.57
N GLU A 133 16.34 21.60 -9.58
CA GLU A 133 16.04 21.36 -11.00
C GLU A 133 15.90 19.88 -11.36
N HIS A 134 16.40 18.99 -10.51
CA HIS A 134 16.28 17.53 -10.68
C HIS A 134 15.10 16.93 -9.92
N VAL A 135 14.26 17.76 -9.28
CA VAL A 135 13.10 17.28 -8.50
C VAL A 135 11.81 17.89 -9.04
N VAL A 136 10.92 17.06 -9.52
CA VAL A 136 9.58 17.44 -9.98
C VAL A 136 8.55 16.83 -9.05
N VAL A 137 7.58 17.64 -8.57
CA VAL A 137 6.44 17.11 -7.81
C VAL A 137 5.37 16.73 -8.81
N THR A 138 5.05 15.43 -8.85
CA THR A 138 4.15 14.83 -9.85
C THR A 138 2.87 14.25 -9.27
N GLY A 139 2.75 14.16 -7.95
CA GLY A 139 1.74 13.29 -7.34
C GLY A 139 2.19 11.83 -7.34
N ASN A 140 1.28 10.93 -6.99
CA ASN A 140 1.55 9.50 -6.95
C ASN A 140 0.71 8.76 -7.98
N THR A 141 1.35 7.98 -8.85
CA THR A 141 0.71 7.19 -9.91
C THR A 141 -0.31 6.17 -9.39
N CYS A 142 -0.23 5.77 -8.12
CA CYS A 142 -1.26 4.91 -7.53
C CYS A 142 -2.62 5.62 -7.44
N ILE A 143 -2.64 6.94 -7.29
CA ILE A 143 -3.88 7.74 -7.25
C ILE A 143 -4.49 7.84 -8.65
N ASP A 144 -3.67 7.98 -9.70
CA ASP A 144 -4.15 7.94 -11.09
C ASP A 144 -4.81 6.58 -11.39
N ALA A 145 -4.16 5.47 -10.99
CA ALA A 145 -4.71 4.13 -11.14
C ALA A 145 -6.02 3.94 -10.35
N LEU A 146 -6.11 4.53 -9.15
CA LEU A 146 -7.32 4.52 -8.32
C LEU A 146 -8.48 5.22 -9.03
N PHE A 147 -8.27 6.44 -9.53
CA PHE A 147 -9.32 7.19 -10.21
C PHE A 147 -9.72 6.55 -11.54
N TYR A 148 -8.76 6.03 -12.30
CA TYR A 148 -9.03 5.25 -13.50
C TYR A 148 -9.91 4.03 -13.19
N THR A 149 -9.62 3.31 -12.10
CA THR A 149 -10.41 2.16 -11.66
C THR A 149 -11.80 2.58 -11.19
N LYS A 150 -11.89 3.67 -10.40
CA LYS A 150 -13.17 4.22 -9.93
C LYS A 150 -14.09 4.59 -11.09
N GLU A 151 -13.59 5.29 -12.11
CA GLU A 151 -14.38 5.68 -13.28
C GLU A 151 -14.99 4.47 -13.99
N ARG A 152 -14.22 3.39 -14.17
CA ARG A 152 -14.69 2.16 -14.81
C ARG A 152 -15.68 1.36 -13.97
N LEU A 153 -15.54 1.42 -12.65
CA LEU A 153 -16.52 0.86 -11.74
C LEU A 153 -17.84 1.64 -11.79
N GLU A 154 -17.79 2.97 -11.83
CA GLU A 154 -18.96 3.83 -11.87
C GLU A 154 -19.70 3.77 -13.21
N SER A 155 -18.97 3.61 -14.32
CA SER A 155 -19.56 3.38 -15.64
C SER A 155 -20.13 1.96 -15.85
N GLY A 156 -19.81 1.02 -14.94
CA GLY A 156 -20.19 -0.38 -15.07
C GLY A 156 -19.34 -1.17 -16.08
N GLU A 157 -18.27 -0.58 -16.60
CA GLU A 157 -17.33 -1.27 -17.51
C GLU A 157 -16.60 -2.41 -16.79
N TRP A 158 -16.22 -2.19 -15.54
CA TRP A 158 -15.60 -3.22 -14.73
C TRP A 158 -16.55 -3.72 -13.64
N PRO A 159 -16.59 -5.05 -13.41
CA PRO A 159 -17.39 -5.61 -12.34
C PRO A 159 -16.80 -5.22 -10.98
N GLY A 160 -17.65 -4.70 -10.10
CA GLY A 160 -17.28 -4.39 -8.72
C GLY A 160 -17.29 -5.62 -7.82
N TYR A 161 -17.19 -5.38 -6.53
CA TYR A 161 -17.30 -6.43 -5.51
C TYR A 161 -18.71 -7.00 -5.44
N SER A 162 -18.82 -8.32 -5.56
CA SER A 162 -20.10 -9.05 -5.57
C SER A 162 -20.31 -9.97 -4.35
N GLY A 163 -19.39 -9.89 -3.36
CA GLY A 163 -19.48 -10.70 -2.14
C GLY A 163 -20.42 -10.10 -1.09
N VAL A 164 -20.22 -10.52 0.16
CA VAL A 164 -21.03 -10.08 1.30
C VAL A 164 -20.93 -8.57 1.52
N LEU A 165 -22.06 -7.92 1.74
CA LEU A 165 -22.16 -6.51 2.10
C LEU A 165 -22.96 -6.39 3.40
N PRO A 166 -22.79 -5.30 4.17
CA PRO A 166 -23.54 -5.08 5.39
C PRO A 166 -25.04 -5.12 5.19
N ALA A 167 -25.74 -5.59 6.21
CA ALA A 167 -27.20 -5.49 6.24
C ALA A 167 -27.66 -4.02 6.16
N ALA A 168 -28.89 -3.81 5.65
CA ALA A 168 -29.43 -2.47 5.51
C ALA A 168 -29.41 -1.69 6.85
N GLY A 169 -28.91 -0.47 6.80
CA GLY A 169 -28.79 0.40 7.97
C GLY A 169 -27.52 0.22 8.81
N ARG A 170 -26.66 -0.75 8.49
CA ARG A 170 -25.35 -0.91 9.12
C ARG A 170 -24.25 -0.24 8.32
N ARG A 171 -23.26 0.28 9.03
CA ARG A 171 -22.08 0.90 8.43
C ARG A 171 -21.05 -0.16 7.99
N LEU A 172 -20.36 0.11 6.89
CA LEU A 172 -19.28 -0.75 6.40
C LEU A 172 -17.91 -0.27 6.92
N ILE A 173 -17.23 -1.13 7.65
CA ILE A 173 -15.81 -0.95 7.97
C ILE A 173 -15.02 -1.93 7.11
N LEU A 174 -14.18 -1.41 6.21
CA LEU A 174 -13.22 -2.23 5.48
C LEU A 174 -11.91 -2.28 6.26
N MET A 175 -11.46 -3.48 6.60
CA MET A 175 -10.25 -3.67 7.39
C MET A 175 -9.16 -4.38 6.58
N THR A 176 -7.91 -3.91 6.71
CA THR A 176 -6.71 -4.64 6.28
C THR A 176 -5.64 -4.55 7.35
N ALA A 177 -5.05 -5.68 7.73
CA ALA A 177 -3.93 -5.72 8.67
C ALA A 177 -3.02 -6.91 8.34
N HIS A 178 -1.72 -6.64 8.13
CA HIS A 178 -0.75 -7.67 7.71
C HIS A 178 0.71 -7.32 8.04
N ARG A 179 0.97 -6.17 8.66
CA ARG A 179 2.34 -5.71 8.94
C ARG A 179 3.02 -6.55 10.02
N ARG A 180 4.30 -6.86 9.77
CA ARG A 180 5.13 -7.69 10.67
C ARG A 180 5.33 -7.06 12.04
N GLU A 181 5.34 -5.72 12.11
CA GLU A 181 5.49 -4.96 13.35
C GLU A 181 4.36 -5.24 14.36
N SER A 182 3.19 -5.66 13.88
CA SER A 182 2.02 -5.98 14.73
C SER A 182 1.93 -7.47 15.09
N PHE A 183 2.83 -8.35 14.61
CA PHE A 183 2.73 -9.79 14.86
C PHE A 183 2.77 -10.11 16.36
N GLY A 184 2.04 -11.14 16.75
CA GLY A 184 1.90 -11.55 18.15
C GLY A 184 0.89 -10.70 18.91
N ALA A 185 1.32 -10.03 19.97
CA ALA A 185 0.45 -9.25 20.86
C ALA A 185 -0.34 -8.14 20.16
N GLY A 186 0.25 -7.47 19.18
CA GLY A 186 -0.42 -6.41 18.42
C GLY A 186 -1.63 -6.94 17.64
N PHE A 187 -1.54 -8.11 17.00
CA PHE A 187 -2.69 -8.72 16.31
C PHE A 187 -3.76 -9.18 17.27
N GLU A 188 -3.39 -9.71 18.44
CA GLU A 188 -4.37 -10.08 19.49
C GLU A 188 -5.15 -8.84 19.97
N GLN A 189 -4.46 -7.70 20.15
CA GLN A 189 -5.08 -6.43 20.52
C GLN A 189 -5.99 -5.89 19.41
N ILE A 190 -5.57 -5.94 18.16
CA ILE A 190 -6.40 -5.54 17.01
C ILE A 190 -7.66 -6.42 16.95
N CYS A 191 -7.54 -7.73 17.09
CA CYS A 191 -8.70 -8.62 17.12
C CYS A 191 -9.65 -8.30 18.28
N GLU A 192 -9.13 -7.95 19.45
CA GLU A 192 -9.95 -7.53 20.60
C GLU A 192 -10.75 -6.24 20.28
N ALA A 193 -10.12 -5.25 19.64
CA ALA A 193 -10.82 -4.04 19.18
C ALA A 193 -11.93 -4.38 18.18
N VAL A 194 -11.64 -5.24 17.21
CA VAL A 194 -12.58 -5.68 16.17
C VAL A 194 -13.80 -6.38 16.78
N LEU A 195 -13.60 -7.25 17.79
CA LEU A 195 -14.68 -7.88 18.52
C LEU A 195 -15.58 -6.88 19.24
N ARG A 196 -15.02 -5.87 19.89
CA ARG A 196 -15.77 -4.81 20.57
C ARG A 196 -16.57 -3.97 19.59
N ILE A 197 -16.00 -3.62 18.44
CA ILE A 197 -16.68 -2.85 17.39
C ILE A 197 -17.86 -3.67 16.84
N ALA A 198 -17.67 -4.95 16.52
CA ALA A 198 -18.72 -5.81 16.01
C ALA A 198 -19.87 -6.02 17.02
N ALA A 199 -19.57 -6.09 18.32
CA ALA A 199 -20.55 -6.24 19.39
C ALA A 199 -21.54 -5.07 19.50
N ARG A 200 -21.22 -3.89 18.93
CA ARG A 200 -22.15 -2.74 18.87
C ARG A 200 -23.38 -3.01 17.99
N GLY A 201 -23.23 -3.79 16.94
CA GLY A 201 -24.31 -4.18 16.04
C GLY A 201 -24.76 -3.14 15.04
N ASP A 202 -24.16 -1.93 15.02
CA ASP A 202 -24.46 -0.82 14.07
C ASP A 202 -23.50 -0.76 12.89
N ALA A 203 -22.44 -1.56 12.92
CA ALA A 203 -21.46 -1.70 11.83
C ALA A 203 -21.15 -3.18 11.55
N GLU A 204 -20.72 -3.45 10.33
CA GLU A 204 -20.17 -4.74 9.92
C GLU A 204 -18.78 -4.55 9.34
N ILE A 205 -17.90 -5.50 9.64
CA ILE A 205 -16.49 -5.45 9.27
C ILE A 205 -16.25 -6.47 8.16
N ILE A 206 -15.74 -6.02 7.01
CA ILE A 206 -15.23 -6.90 5.96
C ILE A 206 -13.71 -6.87 6.04
N TYR A 207 -13.12 -8.05 6.23
CA TYR A 207 -11.67 -8.20 6.37
C TYR A 207 -11.12 -9.21 5.36
N PRO A 208 -10.55 -8.74 4.22
CA PRO A 208 -9.73 -9.56 3.35
C PRO A 208 -8.47 -10.02 4.08
N VAL A 209 -8.43 -11.30 4.48
CA VAL A 209 -7.37 -11.81 5.36
C VAL A 209 -6.11 -12.16 4.56
N HIS A 210 -5.01 -11.52 4.90
CA HIS A 210 -3.72 -11.79 4.26
C HIS A 210 -3.29 -13.26 4.47
N PRO A 211 -2.77 -13.96 3.43
CA PRO A 211 -2.45 -15.39 3.47
C PRO A 211 -1.27 -15.76 4.37
N ASN A 212 -0.55 -14.77 4.93
CA ASN A 212 0.54 -15.03 5.86
C ASN A 212 0.04 -15.81 7.09
N PRO A 213 0.62 -16.98 7.43
CA PRO A 213 0.19 -17.78 8.57
C PRO A 213 0.19 -17.05 9.91
N ASN A 214 1.11 -16.08 10.11
CA ASN A 214 1.17 -15.26 11.32
C ASN A 214 -0.02 -14.32 11.49
N VAL A 215 -0.71 -13.99 10.39
CA VAL A 215 -1.93 -13.20 10.37
C VAL A 215 -3.14 -14.14 10.44
N ARG A 216 -3.24 -15.04 9.45
CA ARG A 216 -4.41 -15.89 9.24
C ARG A 216 -4.74 -16.74 10.47
N GLY A 217 -3.73 -17.36 11.10
CA GLY A 217 -3.93 -18.21 12.26
C GLY A 217 -4.48 -17.47 13.49
N VAL A 218 -4.09 -16.21 13.71
CA VAL A 218 -4.61 -15.40 14.81
C VAL A 218 -6.03 -14.94 14.48
N VAL A 219 -6.23 -14.40 13.28
CA VAL A 219 -7.50 -13.84 12.83
C VAL A 219 -8.61 -14.90 12.81
N GLU A 220 -8.36 -16.07 12.19
CA GLU A 220 -9.35 -17.16 12.16
C GLU A 220 -9.68 -17.65 13.57
N ARG A 221 -8.70 -17.87 14.42
CA ARG A 221 -8.93 -18.31 15.81
C ARG A 221 -9.80 -17.34 16.60
N ARG A 222 -9.64 -16.02 16.39
CA ARG A 222 -10.28 -14.97 17.19
C ARG A 222 -11.60 -14.48 16.61
N LEU A 223 -11.71 -14.42 15.28
CA LEU A 223 -12.78 -13.68 14.61
C LEU A 223 -13.69 -14.55 13.75
N GLN A 224 -13.33 -15.81 13.46
CA GLN A 224 -14.15 -16.68 12.62
C GLN A 224 -15.50 -16.97 13.25
N GLY A 225 -16.57 -16.78 12.49
CA GLY A 225 -17.95 -17.05 12.90
C GLY A 225 -18.54 -16.00 13.84
N VAL A 226 -17.83 -14.92 14.13
CA VAL A 226 -18.37 -13.81 14.94
C VAL A 226 -19.35 -12.99 14.10
N ALA A 227 -20.55 -12.77 14.64
CA ALA A 227 -21.58 -11.97 13.98
C ALA A 227 -21.08 -10.54 13.69
N GLY A 228 -21.34 -10.04 12.48
CA GLY A 228 -20.89 -8.71 12.05
C GLY A 228 -19.43 -8.64 11.59
N ILE A 229 -18.71 -9.78 11.55
CA ILE A 229 -17.35 -9.87 11.01
C ILE A 229 -17.34 -10.86 9.84
N HIS A 230 -16.91 -10.39 8.67
CA HIS A 230 -16.81 -11.18 7.46
C HIS A 230 -15.35 -11.33 7.07
N LEU A 231 -14.76 -12.48 7.40
CA LEU A 231 -13.43 -12.86 6.94
C LEU A 231 -13.54 -13.39 5.50
N ILE A 232 -12.86 -12.77 4.58
CA ILE A 232 -12.88 -13.15 3.16
C ILE A 232 -11.46 -13.41 2.65
N GLU A 233 -11.36 -14.12 1.53
CA GLU A 233 -10.07 -14.27 0.86
C GLU A 233 -9.57 -12.91 0.34
N PRO A 234 -8.24 -12.75 0.16
CA PRO A 234 -7.68 -11.56 -0.44
C PRO A 234 -8.34 -11.22 -1.77
N LEU A 235 -8.60 -9.95 -2.00
CA LEU A 235 -9.25 -9.47 -3.20
C LEU A 235 -8.21 -8.96 -4.22
N ASP A 236 -8.57 -9.08 -5.49
CA ASP A 236 -7.91 -8.34 -6.56
C ASP A 236 -8.16 -6.82 -6.40
N TYR A 237 -7.36 -6.00 -7.07
CA TYR A 237 -7.38 -4.55 -6.92
C TYR A 237 -8.76 -3.93 -7.18
N VAL A 238 -9.42 -4.27 -8.29
CA VAL A 238 -10.71 -3.67 -8.69
C VAL A 238 -11.83 -3.92 -7.66
N PRO A 239 -12.11 -5.15 -7.21
CA PRO A 239 -13.09 -5.37 -6.15
C PRO A 239 -12.67 -4.77 -4.80
N PHE A 240 -11.38 -4.65 -4.53
CA PHE A 240 -10.90 -3.97 -3.33
C PHE A 240 -11.15 -2.46 -3.37
N VAL A 241 -10.88 -1.80 -4.51
CA VAL A 241 -11.22 -0.38 -4.74
C VAL A 241 -12.73 -0.14 -4.60
N ASP A 242 -13.56 -1.07 -5.12
CA ASP A 242 -15.01 -0.94 -4.97
C ASP A 242 -15.46 -1.05 -3.51
N LEU A 243 -14.86 -1.93 -2.71
CA LEU A 243 -15.13 -1.98 -1.28
C LEU A 243 -14.64 -0.72 -0.55
N MET A 244 -13.45 -0.20 -0.87
CA MET A 244 -12.97 1.07 -0.30
C MET A 244 -13.94 2.21 -0.61
N ARG A 245 -14.43 2.30 -1.84
CA ARG A 245 -15.40 3.32 -2.27
C ARG A 245 -16.72 3.22 -1.51
N ARG A 246 -17.18 2.02 -1.17
CA ARG A 246 -18.41 1.76 -0.42
C ARG A 246 -18.23 1.87 1.09
N ALA A 247 -17.03 1.74 1.60
CA ALA A 247 -16.76 1.77 3.03
C ALA A 247 -17.11 3.12 3.65
N ASP A 248 -17.58 3.10 4.89
CA ASP A 248 -17.76 4.28 5.74
C ASP A 248 -16.47 4.62 6.49
N ILE A 249 -15.69 3.60 6.85
CA ILE A 249 -14.40 3.72 7.56
C ILE A 249 -13.42 2.70 7.00
N LEU A 250 -12.17 3.11 6.81
CA LEU A 250 -11.05 2.24 6.49
C LEU A 250 -10.18 2.05 7.75
N LEU A 251 -10.01 0.81 8.19
CA LEU A 251 -9.16 0.44 9.32
C LEU A 251 -7.98 -0.37 8.78
N THR A 252 -6.77 0.22 8.74
CA THR A 252 -5.68 -0.35 7.93
C THR A 252 -4.29 -0.15 8.52
N ASP A 253 -3.36 -1.06 8.21
CA ASP A 253 -1.93 -0.88 8.37
C ASP A 253 -1.18 -0.69 7.03
N SER A 254 -1.92 -0.73 5.90
CA SER A 254 -1.37 -0.62 4.55
C SER A 254 -0.97 0.81 4.20
N GLY A 255 0.25 0.99 3.64
CA GLY A 255 0.71 2.27 3.13
C GLY A 255 -0.14 2.79 1.96
N GLY A 256 -0.49 1.93 0.99
CA GLY A 256 -1.31 2.31 -0.16
C GLY A 256 -2.70 2.82 0.24
N VAL A 257 -3.37 2.12 1.17
CA VAL A 257 -4.70 2.53 1.65
C VAL A 257 -4.66 3.89 2.37
N GLN A 258 -3.52 4.26 2.98
CA GLN A 258 -3.33 5.58 3.59
C GLN A 258 -3.31 6.73 2.57
N GLU A 259 -3.00 6.45 1.31
CA GLU A 259 -3.05 7.41 0.20
C GLU A 259 -4.39 7.31 -0.57
N GLU A 260 -4.80 6.09 -0.88
CA GLU A 260 -6.00 5.82 -1.68
C GLU A 260 -7.30 6.17 -0.93
N GLY A 261 -7.36 5.86 0.37
CA GLY A 261 -8.55 6.12 1.19
C GLY A 261 -8.93 7.61 1.25
N PRO A 262 -8.01 8.52 1.63
CA PRO A 262 -8.25 9.95 1.59
C PRO A 262 -8.65 10.46 0.21
N SER A 263 -8.02 9.95 -0.87
CA SER A 263 -8.36 10.31 -2.24
C SER A 263 -9.78 9.90 -2.66
N LEU A 264 -10.37 8.92 -1.96
CA LEU A 264 -11.79 8.55 -2.09
C LEU A 264 -12.70 9.31 -1.10
N GLY A 265 -12.17 10.23 -0.30
CA GLY A 265 -12.89 10.94 0.75
C GLY A 265 -13.32 10.03 1.91
N LYS A 266 -12.52 9.00 2.22
CA LYS A 266 -12.85 8.02 3.26
C LYS A 266 -12.03 8.25 4.52
N PRO A 267 -12.65 8.20 5.73
CA PRO A 267 -11.92 8.19 6.97
C PRO A 267 -10.97 7.00 7.04
N VAL A 268 -9.68 7.27 7.32
CA VAL A 268 -8.64 6.25 7.44
C VAL A 268 -8.10 6.22 8.86
N LEU A 269 -8.31 5.11 9.56
CA LEU A 269 -7.71 4.82 10.85
C LEU A 269 -6.54 3.85 10.65
N VAL A 270 -5.34 4.30 11.01
CA VAL A 270 -4.10 3.59 10.73
C VAL A 270 -3.66 2.80 11.96
N LEU A 271 -3.63 1.48 11.85
CA LEU A 271 -3.25 0.50 12.90
C LEU A 271 -1.72 0.47 13.12
N ARG A 272 -1.10 1.62 13.22
CA ARG A 272 0.36 1.79 13.38
C ARG A 272 0.65 2.95 14.32
N ASP A 273 1.83 2.91 14.97
CA ASP A 273 2.31 4.01 15.81
C ASP A 273 3.06 5.08 15.01
N LYS A 274 3.64 4.67 13.86
CA LYS A 274 4.38 5.56 12.95
C LYS A 274 4.00 5.26 11.50
N THR A 275 4.08 6.28 10.65
CA THR A 275 3.90 6.14 9.20
C THR A 275 4.88 7.03 8.44
N GLU A 276 5.29 6.59 7.28
CA GLU A 276 6.05 7.37 6.29
C GLU A 276 5.16 8.37 5.53
N ARG A 277 3.84 8.26 5.68
CA ARG A 277 2.83 9.11 5.02
C ARG A 277 2.25 10.11 6.02
N GLN A 278 3.11 10.99 6.49
CA GLN A 278 2.77 11.95 7.54
C GLN A 278 1.81 13.04 7.05
N GLU A 279 1.83 13.34 5.74
CA GLU A 279 0.96 14.35 5.13
C GLU A 279 -0.52 14.05 5.34
N ALA A 280 -0.96 12.81 5.15
CA ALA A 280 -2.35 12.40 5.38
C ALA A 280 -2.76 12.56 6.85
N VAL A 281 -1.82 12.35 7.79
CA VAL A 281 -2.05 12.55 9.23
C VAL A 281 -2.10 14.03 9.58
N GLU A 282 -1.19 14.84 9.03
CA GLU A 282 -1.13 16.29 9.25
C GLU A 282 -2.33 17.01 8.64
N ALA A 283 -2.78 16.57 7.45
CA ALA A 283 -4.02 17.05 6.80
C ALA A 283 -5.29 16.60 7.53
N GLY A 284 -5.19 15.67 8.48
CA GLY A 284 -6.33 15.13 9.22
C GLY A 284 -7.18 14.12 8.43
N THR A 285 -6.75 13.71 7.24
CA THR A 285 -7.44 12.73 6.38
C THR A 285 -7.11 11.28 6.76
N ALA A 286 -6.06 11.06 7.57
CA ALA A 286 -5.76 9.80 8.21
C ALA A 286 -5.40 10.02 9.68
N ARG A 287 -5.61 9.01 10.53
CA ARG A 287 -5.30 9.08 11.96
C ARG A 287 -4.60 7.83 12.44
N LEU A 288 -3.43 7.99 13.08
CA LEU A 288 -2.71 6.90 13.73
C LEU A 288 -3.45 6.47 15.00
N VAL A 289 -3.88 5.24 15.09
CA VAL A 289 -4.58 4.66 16.25
C VAL A 289 -3.76 3.59 16.98
N GLY A 290 -2.64 3.14 16.38
CA GLY A 290 -1.81 2.07 16.95
C GLY A 290 -2.57 0.73 17.00
N THR A 291 -2.18 -0.12 17.96
CA THR A 291 -2.81 -1.44 18.16
C THR A 291 -3.60 -1.52 19.47
N GLU A 292 -3.62 -0.48 20.29
CA GLU A 292 -4.33 -0.47 21.56
C GLU A 292 -5.85 -0.55 21.36
N PRO A 293 -6.55 -1.58 21.92
CA PRO A 293 -7.97 -1.79 21.66
C PRO A 293 -8.86 -0.61 22.04
N ALA A 294 -8.62 0.01 23.19
CA ALA A 294 -9.44 1.12 23.67
C ALA A 294 -9.37 2.32 22.72
N ARG A 295 -8.19 2.63 22.20
CA ARG A 295 -7.98 3.73 21.26
C ARG A 295 -8.62 3.46 19.92
N ILE A 296 -8.47 2.24 19.38
CA ILE A 296 -9.10 1.84 18.12
C ILE A 296 -10.62 1.96 18.23
N VAL A 297 -11.20 1.39 19.28
CA VAL A 297 -12.66 1.42 19.52
C VAL A 297 -13.16 2.85 19.64
N ALA A 298 -12.54 3.68 20.48
CA ALA A 298 -12.96 5.07 20.69
C ALA A 298 -12.95 5.90 19.39
N GLU A 299 -11.93 5.74 18.53
CA GLU A 299 -11.87 6.48 17.27
C GLU A 299 -12.88 5.96 16.25
N VAL A 300 -13.15 4.65 16.20
CA VAL A 300 -14.21 4.08 15.34
C VAL A 300 -15.59 4.57 15.82
N GLU A 301 -15.88 4.51 17.12
CA GLU A 301 -17.15 4.98 17.70
C GLU A 301 -17.43 6.44 17.37
N LYS A 302 -16.42 7.29 17.56
CA LYS A 302 -16.52 8.70 17.21
C LYS A 302 -16.90 8.94 15.75
N LEU A 303 -16.34 8.15 14.82
CA LEU A 303 -16.66 8.24 13.39
C LEU A 303 -18.03 7.63 13.05
N LEU A 304 -18.47 6.60 13.77
CA LEU A 304 -19.80 6.00 13.56
C LEU A 304 -20.93 6.94 14.05
N GLU A 305 -20.72 7.61 15.19
CA GLU A 305 -21.73 8.42 15.88
C GLU A 305 -21.87 9.85 15.35
N SER A 306 -20.80 10.42 14.79
CA SER A 306 -20.75 11.84 14.42
C SER A 306 -20.38 12.07 12.97
N GLU A 307 -21.27 12.67 12.21
CA GLU A 307 -20.99 13.14 10.85
C GLU A 307 -19.93 14.25 10.85
N ALA A 308 -19.98 15.15 11.80
CA ALA A 308 -18.98 16.20 11.99
C ALA A 308 -17.57 15.64 12.28
N ALA A 309 -17.48 14.46 12.91
CA ALA A 309 -16.19 13.79 13.12
C ALA A 309 -15.59 13.21 11.82
N ARG A 310 -16.43 12.92 10.82
CA ARG A 310 -16.01 12.44 9.49
C ARG A 310 -15.62 13.58 8.54
N GLU A 311 -16.15 14.77 8.74
CA GLU A 311 -15.94 15.92 7.85
C GLU A 311 -14.44 16.20 7.53
N PRO A 312 -13.50 16.20 8.51
CA PRO A 312 -12.09 16.44 8.21
C PRO A 312 -11.50 15.42 7.22
N PHE A 313 -11.99 14.17 7.25
CA PHE A 313 -11.51 13.09 6.38
C PHE A 313 -12.05 13.17 4.95
N THR A 314 -13.12 13.94 4.70
CA THR A 314 -13.71 14.09 3.37
C THR A 314 -13.11 15.22 2.56
N ARG A 315 -12.18 15.99 3.15
CA ARG A 315 -11.49 17.06 2.45
C ARG A 315 -10.49 16.46 1.48
N LEU A 316 -10.76 16.62 0.19
CA LEU A 316 -9.89 16.17 -0.92
C LEU A 316 -8.74 17.18 -1.12
N GLU A 317 -7.97 17.47 -0.09
CA GLU A 317 -6.73 18.23 -0.22
C GLU A 317 -5.56 17.23 -0.41
N ASN A 318 -5.19 17.04 -1.68
CA ASN A 318 -3.96 16.36 -2.08
C ASN A 318 -2.87 17.38 -2.42
#